data_379fec2369e70b4e2aa3aaa1a48af818
#
_entry.id   379fec2369e70b4e2aa3aaa1a48af818
#
_cell.length_a   1.000
_cell.length_b   1.000
_cell.length_c   1.000
_cell.angle_alpha   90.00
_cell.angle_beta   90.00
_cell.angle_gamma   90.00
#
_symmetry.space_group_name_H-M   'P 1'
#
loop_
_entity.id
_entity.type
_entity.pdbx_description
1 polymer ?
#
loop_
_entity_poly.entity_id
_entity_poly.type
_entity_poly.pdbx_seq_one_letter_code
_entity_poly.pdbx_strand_id
1 'polypeptide(L)'
;MQNRILFRCLPILFGMAAHSLAAGADVLSVRDFGAAGDGKTDDTAAFQKCLAAAAQAGGGVVYAPRGSYFFAGHLNVPGAVTLKGVWESVPAHNGIRDAGLPKPTDDGTTFLVTESAGKEDGPAFLTLNNNSTLKGVVIYYPDQNPDEAPKPYPYAIAMRGKNPAVLAVELLNPYNGIDASYNERHLIRDVQGQPLRRGIFVDFIYDIGRIENVHFNPWWSMKPKLFAWQQEHGEAFIFGKSDWQYVFNTFCFGYGVGYKFIKTKSGDCNGNFLGIGADDCFIALEVEQCSPIGLLISNGEFVSFHGPDPTMVRVGTNNTGSVRFVNSAFWGPCNQIAKIAGRGTVGFSDCTFVQWDRSKEGRHALQFESGNVIVRGCEFQENKPQISLGEKVKRAVVSDNVIKGRLSISNQSKGNVSLHDNVSDTAPSEEKK
;
A
#
# COMPACT_ATOMS: atom_id res chain seq x y z
N MET A 1 -65.23 13.13 77.12
CA MET A 1 -64.57 14.26 76.45
C MET A 1 -63.48 13.66 75.60
N GLN A 2 -63.77 13.51 74.32
CA GLN A 2 -62.83 12.91 73.34
C GLN A 2 -62.23 14.02 72.46
N ASN A 3 -60.94 14.24 72.59
CA ASN A 3 -60.17 15.14 71.67
C ASN A 3 -59.76 14.35 70.49
N ARG A 4 -60.28 14.61 69.31
CA ARG A 4 -59.80 14.15 68.02
C ARG A 4 -58.72 15.12 67.47
N ILE A 5 -57.49 14.66 67.33
CA ILE A 5 -56.40 15.36 66.63
C ILE A 5 -56.47 14.97 65.14
N LEU A 6 -56.82 15.97 64.30
CA LEU A 6 -56.70 15.81 62.82
C LEU A 6 -55.26 16.00 62.36
N PHE A 7 -54.69 14.94 61.86
CA PHE A 7 -53.46 15.03 61.09
C PHE A 7 -53.77 15.39 59.62
N ARG A 8 -53.32 16.58 59.19
CA ARG A 8 -53.36 16.96 57.81
C ARG A 8 -52.08 16.36 57.16
N CYS A 9 -52.25 15.36 56.28
CA CYS A 9 -51.18 14.89 55.37
C CYS A 9 -51.06 15.88 54.21
N LEU A 10 -49.92 16.51 54.10
CA LEU A 10 -49.47 17.28 52.92
C LEU A 10 -48.85 16.29 51.91
N PRO A 11 -49.32 16.20 50.66
CA PRO A 11 -48.65 15.36 49.66
C PRO A 11 -47.37 16.07 49.15
N ILE A 12 -46.23 15.49 49.49
CA ILE A 12 -44.99 15.86 48.88
C ILE A 12 -45.00 15.25 47.45
N LEU A 13 -45.19 16.08 46.43
CA LEU A 13 -44.97 15.72 45.04
C LEU A 13 -43.46 15.63 44.83
N PHE A 14 -42.89 14.42 44.81
CA PHE A 14 -41.59 14.14 44.23
C PHE A 14 -41.76 14.22 42.71
N GLY A 15 -41.31 15.33 42.13
CA GLY A 15 -41.11 15.44 40.71
C GLY A 15 -39.93 14.53 40.29
N MET A 16 -40.24 13.32 39.85
CA MET A 16 -39.28 12.51 39.09
C MET A 16 -39.05 13.22 37.75
N ALA A 17 -37.95 14.00 37.66
CA ALA A 17 -37.41 14.36 36.37
C ALA A 17 -36.96 13.06 35.69
N ALA A 18 -37.82 12.54 34.84
CA ALA A 18 -37.44 11.48 33.92
C ALA A 18 -36.36 12.05 32.99
N HIS A 19 -35.09 11.83 33.33
CA HIS A 19 -34.02 11.90 32.34
C HIS A 19 -34.30 10.76 31.37
N SER A 20 -35.00 11.05 30.27
CA SER A 20 -34.98 10.19 29.11
C SER A 20 -33.53 10.16 28.67
N LEU A 21 -32.82 9.11 29.03
CA LEU A 21 -31.65 8.66 28.27
C LEU A 21 -32.21 8.39 26.87
N ALA A 22 -32.13 9.40 25.99
CA ALA A 22 -32.28 9.18 24.58
C ALA A 22 -31.24 8.11 24.27
N ALA A 23 -31.67 6.89 23.94
CA ALA A 23 -30.79 5.88 23.34
C ALA A 23 -30.14 6.59 22.15
N GLY A 24 -28.84 6.84 22.23
CA GLY A 24 -28.11 7.53 21.18
C GLY A 24 -28.37 6.79 19.86
N ALA A 25 -28.70 7.52 18.81
CA ALA A 25 -28.92 6.92 17.51
C ALA A 25 -27.62 6.24 17.09
N ASP A 26 -27.67 4.95 16.74
CA ASP A 26 -26.49 4.19 16.26
C ASP A 26 -25.89 4.76 14.97
N VAL A 27 -26.66 5.61 14.26
CA VAL A 27 -26.29 6.31 13.04
C VAL A 27 -26.62 7.80 13.16
N LEU A 28 -25.60 8.64 13.02
CA LEU A 28 -25.72 10.10 13.00
C LEU A 28 -25.37 10.62 11.62
N SER A 29 -26.23 11.48 11.04
CA SER A 29 -25.94 12.10 9.74
C SER A 29 -25.16 13.41 9.94
N VAL A 30 -24.08 13.62 9.17
CA VAL A 30 -23.33 14.89 9.19
C VAL A 30 -24.22 16.09 8.82
N ARG A 31 -25.30 15.87 8.05
CA ARG A 31 -26.28 16.90 7.68
C ARG A 31 -27.00 17.46 8.90
N ASP A 32 -27.29 16.63 9.89
CA ASP A 32 -27.97 17.04 11.13
C ASP A 32 -27.07 17.93 12.01
N PHE A 33 -25.76 17.92 11.73
CA PHE A 33 -24.75 18.76 12.38
C PHE A 33 -24.32 19.97 11.54
N GLY A 34 -25.01 20.21 10.43
CA GLY A 34 -24.84 21.39 9.59
C GLY A 34 -23.89 21.24 8.41
N ALA A 35 -23.49 20.01 8.05
CA ALA A 35 -22.68 19.80 6.85
C ALA A 35 -23.47 20.16 5.58
N ALA A 36 -22.91 21.01 4.74
CA ALA A 36 -23.54 21.47 3.50
C ALA A 36 -23.35 20.48 2.34
N GLY A 37 -22.16 19.89 2.17
CA GLY A 37 -21.82 18.98 1.09
C GLY A 37 -22.10 19.53 -0.30
N ASP A 38 -21.89 20.83 -0.48
CA ASP A 38 -22.12 21.61 -1.70
C ASP A 38 -20.83 21.85 -2.51
N GLY A 39 -19.71 21.32 -2.02
CA GLY A 39 -18.38 21.46 -2.61
C GLY A 39 -17.72 22.83 -2.40
N LYS A 40 -18.29 23.69 -1.55
CA LYS A 40 -17.84 25.08 -1.33
C LYS A 40 -17.76 25.45 0.14
N THR A 41 -18.79 25.10 0.92
CA THR A 41 -18.86 25.37 2.35
C THR A 41 -17.88 24.46 3.09
N ASP A 42 -17.08 25.02 4.01
CA ASP A 42 -16.18 24.22 4.84
C ASP A 42 -16.99 23.36 5.83
N ASP A 43 -17.02 22.08 5.59
CA ASP A 43 -17.74 21.09 6.37
C ASP A 43 -16.95 20.54 7.57
N THR A 44 -15.69 20.97 7.76
CA THR A 44 -14.78 20.44 8.80
C THR A 44 -15.42 20.47 10.19
N ALA A 45 -15.98 21.62 10.59
CA ALA A 45 -16.56 21.77 11.93
C ALA A 45 -17.84 20.91 12.14
N ALA A 46 -18.66 20.76 11.08
CA ALA A 46 -19.87 19.94 11.12
C ALA A 46 -19.52 18.45 11.30
N PHE A 47 -18.53 17.95 10.53
CA PHE A 47 -18.04 16.58 10.68
C PHE A 47 -17.44 16.33 12.07
N GLN A 48 -16.60 17.25 12.58
CA GLN A 48 -15.99 17.10 13.90
C GLN A 48 -17.05 17.06 15.02
N LYS A 49 -18.11 17.87 14.93
CA LYS A 49 -19.22 17.84 15.89
C LYS A 49 -19.98 16.51 15.85
N CYS A 50 -20.26 16.00 14.64
CA CYS A 50 -20.93 14.71 14.48
C CYS A 50 -20.07 13.54 15.01
N LEU A 51 -18.78 13.52 14.71
CA LEU A 51 -17.82 12.53 15.21
C LEU A 51 -17.71 12.56 16.74
N ALA A 52 -17.67 13.77 17.32
CA ALA A 52 -17.64 13.93 18.77
C ALA A 52 -18.93 13.44 19.44
N ALA A 53 -20.10 13.70 18.83
CA ALA A 53 -21.38 13.21 19.34
C ALA A 53 -21.47 11.68 19.31
N ALA A 54 -21.01 11.04 18.23
CA ALA A 54 -20.92 9.58 18.15
C ALA A 54 -20.00 9.01 19.25
N ALA A 55 -18.84 9.62 19.47
CA ALA A 55 -17.92 9.20 20.54
C ALA A 55 -18.54 9.34 21.93
N GLN A 56 -19.28 10.43 22.21
CA GLN A 56 -19.98 10.65 23.48
C GLN A 56 -21.09 9.62 23.71
N ALA A 57 -21.72 9.12 22.63
CA ALA A 57 -22.71 8.04 22.68
C ALA A 57 -22.06 6.64 22.89
N GLY A 58 -20.73 6.54 22.93
CA GLY A 58 -20.02 5.28 23.11
C GLY A 58 -19.57 4.62 21.79
N GLY A 59 -19.74 5.29 20.67
CA GLY A 59 -19.41 4.80 19.32
C GLY A 59 -20.60 4.87 18.37
N GLY A 60 -20.46 4.28 17.17
CA GLY A 60 -21.52 4.23 16.18
C GLY A 60 -21.08 4.66 14.78
N VAL A 61 -22.05 4.93 13.92
CA VAL A 61 -21.83 5.32 12.53
C VAL A 61 -22.08 6.81 12.34
N VAL A 62 -21.08 7.53 11.85
CA VAL A 62 -21.22 8.89 11.31
C VAL A 62 -21.39 8.75 9.80
N TYR A 63 -22.59 9.03 9.32
CA TYR A 63 -22.96 8.87 7.93
C TYR A 63 -22.84 10.20 7.17
N ALA A 64 -22.06 10.18 6.10
CA ALA A 64 -21.94 11.26 5.13
C ALA A 64 -22.75 10.88 3.86
N PRO A 65 -23.99 11.38 3.70
CA PRO A 65 -24.81 11.12 2.52
C PRO A 65 -24.13 11.61 1.23
N ARG A 66 -24.74 11.31 0.08
CA ARG A 66 -24.29 11.86 -1.20
C ARG A 66 -24.05 13.37 -1.10
N GLY A 67 -22.89 13.80 -1.57
CA GLY A 67 -22.47 15.20 -1.59
C GLY A 67 -20.97 15.36 -1.74
N SER A 68 -20.55 16.56 -2.11
CA SER A 68 -19.16 16.99 -2.16
C SER A 68 -18.84 17.82 -0.93
N TYR A 69 -18.14 17.24 0.02
CA TYR A 69 -17.80 17.87 1.30
C TYR A 69 -16.42 18.51 1.22
N PHE A 70 -16.37 19.82 1.38
CA PHE A 70 -15.13 20.59 1.33
C PHE A 70 -14.49 20.70 2.71
N PHE A 71 -13.18 20.50 2.78
CA PHE A 71 -12.41 20.52 4.03
C PHE A 71 -11.20 21.45 3.93
N ALA A 72 -11.21 22.48 4.77
CA ALA A 72 -10.08 23.38 5.03
C ALA A 72 -9.41 23.08 6.39
N GLY A 73 -9.67 21.93 6.97
CA GLY A 73 -9.12 21.45 8.24
C GLY A 73 -9.02 19.94 8.31
N HIS A 74 -8.61 19.43 9.48
CA HIS A 74 -8.37 18.01 9.72
C HIS A 74 -9.59 17.33 10.37
N LEU A 75 -9.73 16.02 10.11
CA LEU A 75 -10.72 15.16 10.77
C LEU A 75 -10.03 14.16 11.69
N ASN A 76 -10.54 14.05 12.92
CA ASN A 76 -10.14 13.02 13.86
C ASN A 76 -11.31 12.09 14.12
N VAL A 77 -11.23 10.84 13.63
CA VAL A 77 -12.24 9.81 13.85
C VAL A 77 -11.97 9.11 15.19
N PRO A 78 -12.82 9.31 16.20
CA PRO A 78 -12.61 8.74 17.52
C PRO A 78 -12.67 7.21 17.52
N GLY A 79 -12.22 6.61 18.63
CA GLY A 79 -12.36 5.17 18.84
C GLY A 79 -13.81 4.70 18.78
N ALA A 80 -14.00 3.48 18.25
CA ALA A 80 -15.30 2.83 18.07
C ALA A 80 -16.29 3.59 17.14
N VAL A 81 -15.80 4.52 16.31
CA VAL A 81 -16.61 5.28 15.35
C VAL A 81 -16.27 4.87 13.92
N THR A 82 -17.30 4.63 13.12
CA THR A 82 -17.19 4.46 11.67
C THR A 82 -17.64 5.74 10.97
N LEU A 83 -16.77 6.39 10.22
CA LEU A 83 -17.12 7.43 9.26
C LEU A 83 -17.42 6.76 7.92
N LYS A 84 -18.70 6.85 7.49
CA LYS A 84 -19.19 6.11 6.33
C LYS A 84 -19.81 7.04 5.29
N GLY A 85 -19.38 6.90 4.03
CA GLY A 85 -20.07 7.44 2.86
C GLY A 85 -21.07 6.45 2.27
N VAL A 86 -21.50 6.71 1.03
CA VAL A 86 -22.56 5.91 0.37
C VAL A 86 -22.04 4.65 -0.30
N TRP A 87 -20.72 4.57 -0.60
CA TRP A 87 -20.17 3.48 -1.38
C TRP A 87 -19.98 2.20 -0.55
N GLU A 88 -20.55 1.09 -1.01
CA GLU A 88 -20.35 -0.23 -0.38
C GLU A 88 -19.17 -0.99 -1.02
N SER A 89 -18.90 -0.76 -2.30
CA SER A 89 -17.70 -1.17 -3.03
C SER A 89 -16.84 0.04 -3.32
N VAL A 90 -15.56 -0.16 -3.63
CA VAL A 90 -14.67 0.94 -3.97
C VAL A 90 -15.15 1.65 -5.25
N PRO A 91 -15.39 2.97 -5.22
CA PRO A 91 -15.72 3.74 -6.41
C PRO A 91 -14.52 3.85 -7.36
N ALA A 92 -14.79 4.05 -8.65
CA ALA A 92 -13.76 4.17 -9.68
C ALA A 92 -14.03 5.36 -10.59
N HIS A 93 -13.19 6.39 -10.48
CA HIS A 93 -13.16 7.52 -11.39
C HIS A 93 -11.90 7.38 -12.26
N ASN A 94 -12.08 7.11 -13.54
CA ASN A 94 -10.99 6.74 -14.43
C ASN A 94 -10.86 7.76 -15.59
N GLY A 95 -9.77 8.55 -15.58
CA GLY A 95 -9.43 9.51 -16.64
C GLY A 95 -8.56 8.95 -17.76
N ILE A 96 -8.04 7.71 -17.66
CA ILE A 96 -7.13 7.16 -18.66
C ILE A 96 -7.84 6.90 -19.99
N ARG A 97 -9.06 6.39 -19.93
CA ARG A 97 -9.84 5.97 -21.11
C ARG A 97 -10.91 6.96 -21.49
N ASP A 98 -11.21 7.93 -20.65
CA ASP A 98 -12.24 8.94 -20.83
C ASP A 98 -11.62 10.27 -21.25
N ALA A 99 -12.33 11.06 -22.03
CA ALA A 99 -11.86 12.36 -22.51
C ALA A 99 -11.95 13.41 -21.39
N GLY A 100 -10.97 13.47 -20.52
CA GLY A 100 -10.89 14.49 -19.48
C GLY A 100 -10.47 13.93 -18.13
N LEU A 101 -10.20 14.85 -17.19
CA LEU A 101 -9.90 14.49 -15.81
C LEU A 101 -11.17 14.10 -15.06
N PRO A 102 -11.17 13.03 -14.29
CA PRO A 102 -12.30 12.71 -13.43
C PRO A 102 -12.49 13.79 -12.36
N LYS A 103 -13.73 14.20 -12.17
CA LYS A 103 -14.17 15.15 -11.16
C LYS A 103 -15.31 14.52 -10.36
N PRO A 104 -15.04 13.83 -9.28
CA PRO A 104 -16.03 13.07 -8.53
C PRO A 104 -16.90 13.99 -7.65
N THR A 105 -17.63 14.92 -8.27
CA THR A 105 -18.41 15.94 -7.54
C THR A 105 -19.92 15.70 -7.55
N ASP A 106 -20.41 14.89 -8.49
CA ASP A 106 -21.85 14.79 -8.75
C ASP A 106 -22.48 13.49 -8.26
N ASP A 107 -21.68 12.48 -7.92
CA ASP A 107 -22.14 11.19 -7.46
C ASP A 107 -21.41 10.72 -6.18
N GLY A 108 -22.16 10.02 -5.34
CA GLY A 108 -21.65 9.44 -4.12
C GLY A 108 -21.18 10.44 -3.06
N THR A 109 -20.27 10.01 -2.21
CA THR A 109 -19.67 10.83 -1.15
C THR A 109 -18.23 11.15 -1.49
N THR A 110 -17.94 12.42 -1.73
CA THR A 110 -16.60 12.93 -2.06
C THR A 110 -16.11 13.91 -1.01
N PHE A 111 -14.87 13.73 -0.56
CA PHE A 111 -14.14 14.64 0.32
C PHE A 111 -13.16 15.46 -0.52
N LEU A 112 -13.41 16.77 -0.61
CA LEU A 112 -12.56 17.74 -1.30
C LEU A 112 -11.59 18.36 -0.29
N VAL A 113 -10.31 18.06 -0.41
CA VAL A 113 -9.30 18.42 0.60
C VAL A 113 -8.38 19.50 0.07
N THR A 114 -8.28 20.62 0.77
CA THR A 114 -7.35 21.71 0.47
C THR A 114 -6.41 22.05 1.63
N GLU A 115 -6.66 21.48 2.80
CA GLU A 115 -5.85 21.71 4.00
C GLU A 115 -4.39 21.30 3.77
N SER A 116 -3.48 22.15 4.26
CA SER A 116 -2.02 21.94 4.18
C SER A 116 -1.43 21.93 2.77
N ALA A 117 -2.09 22.55 1.79
CA ALA A 117 -1.60 22.68 0.42
C ALA A 117 -0.17 23.25 0.36
N GLY A 118 0.72 22.59 -0.38
CA GLY A 118 2.12 23.00 -0.53
C GLY A 118 3.06 22.54 0.60
N LYS A 119 2.58 21.73 1.57
CA LYS A 119 3.39 21.17 2.66
C LYS A 119 3.32 19.64 2.62
N GLU A 120 4.46 18.97 2.61
CA GLU A 120 4.49 17.49 2.72
C GLU A 120 4.39 17.05 4.18
N ASP A 121 5.02 17.78 5.08
CA ASP A 121 5.03 17.47 6.51
C ASP A 121 3.84 18.11 7.22
N GLY A 122 3.27 17.40 8.16
CA GLY A 122 2.15 17.86 8.95
C GLY A 122 1.19 16.75 9.34
N PRO A 123 0.11 17.08 10.08
CA PRO A 123 -0.92 16.11 10.40
C PRO A 123 -1.65 15.66 9.13
N ALA A 124 -2.06 14.40 9.10
CA ALA A 124 -2.88 13.88 8.01
C ALA A 124 -4.24 14.58 7.96
N PHE A 125 -4.85 14.65 6.77
CA PHE A 125 -6.21 15.18 6.65
C PHE A 125 -7.18 14.44 7.57
N LEU A 126 -7.13 13.10 7.61
CA LEU A 126 -7.99 12.28 8.43
C LEU A 126 -7.17 11.31 9.28
N THR A 127 -7.42 11.29 10.60
CA THR A 127 -6.79 10.35 11.53
C THR A 127 -7.81 9.36 12.07
N LEU A 128 -7.52 8.06 11.90
CA LEU A 128 -8.25 6.94 12.49
C LEU A 128 -7.59 6.51 13.81
N ASN A 129 -8.41 6.28 14.83
CA ASN A 129 -7.98 5.82 16.16
C ASN A 129 -8.37 4.35 16.44
N ASN A 130 -8.33 3.92 17.71
CA ASN A 130 -8.66 2.54 18.08
C ASN A 130 -10.04 2.10 17.58
N ASN A 131 -10.11 0.98 16.85
CA ASN A 131 -11.37 0.39 16.39
C ASN A 131 -12.23 1.36 15.56
N SER A 132 -11.60 2.32 14.88
CA SER A 132 -12.32 3.24 14.00
C SER A 132 -12.20 2.83 12.54
N THR A 133 -13.16 3.23 11.73
CA THR A 133 -13.22 2.87 10.31
C THR A 133 -13.55 4.08 9.45
N LEU A 134 -12.87 4.21 8.31
CA LEU A 134 -13.31 5.01 7.18
C LEU A 134 -13.82 4.09 6.09
N LYS A 135 -15.04 4.32 5.59
CA LYS A 135 -15.64 3.46 4.57
C LYS A 135 -16.42 4.25 3.50
N GLY A 136 -16.25 3.84 2.24
CA GLY A 136 -17.18 4.20 1.17
C GLY A 136 -17.14 5.67 0.74
N VAL A 137 -15.94 6.26 0.60
CA VAL A 137 -15.74 7.65 0.20
C VAL A 137 -14.70 7.78 -0.91
N VAL A 138 -14.78 8.87 -1.66
CA VAL A 138 -13.69 9.35 -2.54
C VAL A 138 -12.95 10.46 -1.83
N ILE A 139 -11.61 10.45 -1.86
CA ILE A 139 -10.77 11.57 -1.39
C ILE A 139 -10.10 12.19 -2.61
N TYR A 140 -10.36 13.48 -2.81
CA TYR A 140 -9.91 14.24 -3.97
C TYR A 140 -9.30 15.59 -3.55
N TYR A 141 -8.17 15.92 -4.14
CA TYR A 141 -7.44 17.17 -3.93
C TYR A 141 -7.63 18.09 -5.14
N PRO A 142 -8.57 19.04 -5.09
CA PRO A 142 -8.93 19.87 -6.23
C PRO A 142 -7.81 20.83 -6.70
N ASP A 143 -6.86 21.15 -5.83
CA ASP A 143 -5.72 22.03 -6.13
C ASP A 143 -4.55 21.31 -6.83
N GLN A 144 -4.62 20.00 -7.05
CA GLN A 144 -3.65 19.29 -7.87
C GLN A 144 -3.80 19.69 -9.34
N ASN A 145 -2.69 20.05 -9.96
CA ASN A 145 -2.65 20.38 -11.39
C ASN A 145 -1.91 19.28 -12.17
N PRO A 146 -2.59 18.57 -13.09
CA PRO A 146 -1.95 17.49 -13.83
C PRO A 146 -0.93 17.96 -14.87
N ASP A 147 -0.87 19.26 -15.18
CA ASP A 147 0.10 19.86 -16.11
C ASP A 147 1.40 20.28 -15.41
N GLU A 148 1.52 20.00 -14.10
CA GLU A 148 2.67 20.35 -13.28
C GLU A 148 3.16 19.16 -12.43
N ALA A 149 4.31 19.32 -11.76
CA ALA A 149 4.69 18.42 -10.69
C ALA A 149 3.63 18.47 -9.57
N PRO A 150 3.35 17.33 -8.87
CA PRO A 150 2.32 17.32 -7.85
C PRO A 150 2.58 18.35 -6.75
N LYS A 151 1.53 19.04 -6.34
CA LYS A 151 1.56 19.90 -5.16
C LYS A 151 1.70 19.03 -3.92
N PRO A 152 2.70 19.30 -3.03
CA PRO A 152 2.87 18.53 -1.81
C PRO A 152 1.67 18.65 -0.86
N TYR A 153 1.33 17.55 -0.19
CA TYR A 153 0.36 17.47 0.91
C TYR A 153 0.81 16.40 1.90
N PRO A 154 0.46 16.52 3.20
CA PRO A 154 0.59 15.42 4.15
C PRO A 154 -0.20 14.20 3.72
N TYR A 155 -0.13 13.11 4.48
CA TYR A 155 -0.95 11.92 4.20
C TYR A 155 -2.45 12.25 4.22
N ALA A 156 -3.19 11.66 3.28
CA ALA A 156 -4.65 11.78 3.28
C ALA A 156 -5.26 11.10 4.50
N ILE A 157 -4.73 9.93 4.89
CA ILE A 157 -5.22 9.14 6.01
C ILE A 157 -4.05 8.73 6.89
N ALA A 158 -4.19 8.90 8.21
CA ALA A 158 -3.31 8.31 9.21
C ALA A 158 -4.07 7.28 10.04
N MET A 159 -3.49 6.08 10.21
CA MET A 159 -4.06 4.99 11.01
C MET A 159 -3.27 4.84 12.30
N ARG A 160 -3.92 4.96 13.45
CA ARG A 160 -3.27 4.94 14.77
C ARG A 160 -3.99 3.99 15.73
N GLY A 161 -3.26 3.50 16.72
CA GLY A 161 -3.81 2.63 17.76
C GLY A 161 -4.09 1.20 17.30
N LYS A 162 -5.22 0.63 17.72
CA LYS A 162 -5.54 -0.80 17.50
C LYS A 162 -6.72 -0.98 16.56
N ASN A 163 -6.62 -1.89 15.61
CA ASN A 163 -7.65 -2.28 14.66
C ASN A 163 -8.28 -1.10 13.87
N PRO A 164 -7.53 -0.07 13.43
CA PRO A 164 -8.09 0.91 12.51
C PRO A 164 -8.34 0.26 11.14
N ALA A 165 -9.39 0.71 10.42
CA ALA A 165 -9.72 0.16 9.12
C ALA A 165 -10.02 1.23 8.06
N VAL A 166 -9.57 0.98 6.82
CA VAL A 166 -9.92 1.76 5.60
C VAL A 166 -10.53 0.78 4.60
N LEU A 167 -11.79 1.00 4.23
CA LEU A 167 -12.57 0.05 3.45
C LEU A 167 -13.31 0.75 2.30
N ALA A 168 -13.22 0.22 1.09
CA ALA A 168 -13.93 0.75 -0.08
C ALA A 168 -13.69 2.27 -0.30
N VAL A 169 -12.41 2.68 -0.34
CA VAL A 169 -12.01 4.09 -0.47
C VAL A 169 -11.25 4.32 -1.77
N GLU A 170 -11.64 5.34 -2.51
CA GLU A 170 -10.86 5.84 -3.63
C GLU A 170 -9.98 7.02 -3.18
N LEU A 171 -8.67 6.85 -3.33
CA LEU A 171 -7.65 7.90 -3.15
C LEU A 171 -7.32 8.47 -4.54
N LEU A 172 -8.17 9.35 -5.07
CA LEU A 172 -8.12 9.67 -6.50
C LEU A 172 -6.79 10.32 -6.90
N ASN A 173 -6.33 11.34 -6.16
CA ASN A 173 -5.09 12.07 -6.47
C ASN A 173 -4.37 12.69 -5.26
N PRO A 174 -4.34 12.06 -4.08
CA PRO A 174 -3.57 12.61 -2.97
C PRO A 174 -2.08 12.60 -3.29
N TYR A 175 -1.32 13.55 -2.73
CA TYR A 175 0.14 13.51 -2.79
C TYR A 175 0.67 12.29 -2.03
N ASN A 176 0.30 12.15 -0.75
CA ASN A 176 0.53 10.95 0.05
C ASN A 176 -0.81 10.30 0.43
N GLY A 177 -0.92 8.98 0.27
CA GLY A 177 -2.13 8.22 0.52
C GLY A 177 -2.35 7.88 1.99
N ILE A 178 -1.90 6.70 2.44
CA ILE A 178 -2.16 6.18 3.79
C ILE A 178 -0.88 6.03 4.59
N ASP A 179 -0.82 6.65 5.76
CA ASP A 179 0.17 6.38 6.81
C ASP A 179 -0.37 5.37 7.81
N ALA A 180 -0.04 4.10 7.60
CA ALA A 180 -0.37 3.00 8.51
C ALA A 180 0.78 2.73 9.47
N SER A 181 1.31 3.78 10.13
CA SER A 181 2.33 3.64 11.15
C SER A 181 1.75 3.79 12.57
N TYR A 182 2.49 3.28 13.56
CA TYR A 182 2.10 3.37 14.98
C TYR A 182 0.69 2.82 15.27
N ASN A 183 0.39 1.66 14.69
CA ASN A 183 -0.86 0.95 14.94
C ASN A 183 -0.62 -0.56 15.06
N GLU A 184 -1.66 -1.28 15.42
CA GLU A 184 -1.68 -2.74 15.45
C GLU A 184 -2.92 -3.25 14.72
N ARG A 185 -2.78 -4.32 13.97
CA ARG A 185 -3.89 -5.05 13.30
C ARG A 185 -4.71 -4.17 12.36
N HIS A 186 -4.06 -3.23 11.64
CA HIS A 186 -4.76 -2.45 10.64
C HIS A 186 -5.37 -3.35 9.54
N LEU A 187 -6.46 -2.88 8.98
CA LEU A 187 -7.06 -3.43 7.77
C LEU A 187 -7.23 -2.33 6.72
N ILE A 188 -6.53 -2.47 5.60
CA ILE A 188 -6.71 -1.65 4.39
C ILE A 188 -7.25 -2.57 3.33
N ARG A 189 -8.51 -2.38 2.89
CA ARG A 189 -9.12 -3.28 1.93
C ARG A 189 -10.02 -2.56 0.93
N ASP A 190 -10.00 -3.04 -0.33
CA ASP A 190 -10.75 -2.45 -1.41
C ASP A 190 -10.43 -0.95 -1.55
N VAL A 191 -9.15 -0.64 -1.77
CA VAL A 191 -8.67 0.74 -1.96
C VAL A 191 -8.05 0.87 -3.35
N GLN A 192 -8.39 1.95 -4.03
CA GLN A 192 -7.82 2.25 -5.33
C GLN A 192 -7.57 3.74 -5.53
N GLY A 193 -6.89 4.11 -6.62
CA GLY A 193 -6.63 5.51 -6.97
C GLY A 193 -5.23 5.75 -7.50
N GLN A 194 -4.80 7.01 -7.42
CA GLN A 194 -3.48 7.46 -7.87
C GLN A 194 -2.81 8.34 -6.81
N PRO A 195 -2.37 7.78 -5.68
CA PRO A 195 -1.46 8.51 -4.79
C PRO A 195 -0.18 8.86 -5.54
N LEU A 196 0.17 10.15 -5.57
CA LEU A 196 1.18 10.65 -6.52
C LEU A 196 2.62 10.43 -6.03
N ARG A 197 2.86 10.52 -4.70
CA ARG A 197 4.20 10.39 -4.10
C ARG A 197 4.35 9.10 -3.31
N ARG A 198 3.48 8.86 -2.32
CA ARG A 198 3.48 7.63 -1.52
C ARG A 198 2.07 7.06 -1.46
N GLY A 199 1.94 5.77 -1.79
CA GLY A 199 0.65 5.09 -1.69
C GLY A 199 0.32 4.70 -0.26
N ILE A 200 0.92 3.62 0.23
CA ILE A 200 0.75 3.14 1.62
C ILE A 200 2.11 3.02 2.28
N PHE A 201 2.26 3.65 3.43
CA PHE A 201 3.44 3.53 4.30
C PHE A 201 3.09 2.77 5.57
N VAL A 202 3.83 1.69 5.85
CA VAL A 202 3.66 0.84 7.03
C VAL A 202 4.93 0.91 7.88
N ASP A 203 4.81 1.26 9.15
CA ASP A 203 5.93 1.24 10.10
C ASP A 203 5.45 1.10 11.54
N PHE A 204 6.30 0.60 12.41
CA PHE A 204 6.01 0.46 13.84
C PHE A 204 4.78 -0.42 14.12
N ILE A 205 4.69 -1.57 13.42
CA ILE A 205 3.63 -2.57 13.59
C ILE A 205 4.22 -3.79 14.29
N TYR A 206 3.69 -4.13 15.44
CA TYR A 206 4.14 -5.27 16.24
C TYR A 206 3.13 -6.42 16.29
N ASP A 207 1.97 -6.25 15.70
CA ASP A 207 0.94 -7.27 15.61
C ASP A 207 0.14 -7.13 14.31
N ILE A 208 0.40 -7.96 13.37
CA ILE A 208 -0.28 -8.31 12.11
C ILE A 208 -1.00 -7.15 11.42
N GLY A 209 -0.38 -6.54 10.41
CA GLY A 209 -1.07 -5.65 9.46
C GLY A 209 -1.70 -6.41 8.29
N ARG A 210 -2.79 -5.90 7.70
CA ARG A 210 -3.48 -6.49 6.54
C ARG A 210 -3.75 -5.45 5.47
N ILE A 211 -3.27 -5.73 4.25
CA ILE A 211 -3.53 -4.93 3.05
C ILE A 211 -4.06 -5.87 1.99
N GLU A 212 -5.31 -5.66 1.54
CA GLU A 212 -6.03 -6.59 0.68
C GLU A 212 -6.72 -5.85 -0.47
N ASN A 213 -6.61 -6.35 -1.70
CA ASN A 213 -7.29 -5.81 -2.87
C ASN A 213 -7.07 -4.29 -3.03
N VAL A 214 -5.80 -3.89 -3.17
CA VAL A 214 -5.43 -2.48 -3.40
C VAL A 214 -4.88 -2.32 -4.79
N HIS A 215 -5.39 -1.33 -5.53
CA HIS A 215 -5.01 -1.09 -6.92
C HIS A 215 -4.67 0.40 -7.14
N PHE A 216 -3.38 0.69 -7.27
CA PHE A 216 -2.89 2.02 -7.61
C PHE A 216 -2.51 2.10 -9.08
N ASN A 217 -3.20 2.98 -9.80
CA ASN A 217 -3.03 3.17 -11.23
C ASN A 217 -3.20 4.66 -11.55
N PRO A 218 -2.59 5.21 -12.60
CA PRO A 218 -2.74 6.63 -12.95
C PRO A 218 -4.13 6.97 -13.49
N TRP A 219 -5.17 6.61 -12.77
CA TRP A 219 -6.57 6.81 -13.17
C TRP A 219 -6.99 8.26 -13.18
N TRP A 220 -6.41 9.10 -12.31
CA TRP A 220 -6.69 10.52 -12.34
C TRP A 220 -6.07 11.18 -13.58
N SER A 221 -4.77 10.95 -13.84
CA SER A 221 -4.09 11.57 -14.98
C SER A 221 -2.78 10.88 -15.36
N MET A 222 -2.60 10.69 -16.68
CA MET A 222 -1.33 10.33 -17.31
C MET A 222 -0.70 11.52 -18.08
N LYS A 223 -1.05 12.77 -17.76
CA LYS A 223 -0.41 13.91 -18.43
C LYS A 223 1.11 13.86 -18.26
N PRO A 224 1.90 14.13 -19.32
CA PRO A 224 3.31 13.77 -19.37
C PRO A 224 4.14 14.28 -18.20
N LYS A 225 3.93 15.52 -17.76
CA LYS A 225 4.74 16.14 -16.70
C LYS A 225 4.46 15.51 -15.33
N LEU A 226 3.18 15.29 -15.00
CA LEU A 226 2.77 14.63 -13.77
C LEU A 226 3.24 13.18 -13.73
N PHE A 227 2.98 12.44 -14.83
CA PHE A 227 3.27 11.02 -14.88
C PHE A 227 4.77 10.74 -14.86
N ALA A 228 5.57 11.52 -15.61
CA ALA A 228 7.02 11.43 -15.53
C ALA A 228 7.56 11.70 -14.10
N TRP A 229 6.99 12.67 -13.41
CA TRP A 229 7.34 12.95 -12.02
C TRP A 229 7.00 11.77 -11.09
N GLN A 230 5.80 11.18 -11.25
CA GLN A 230 5.39 10.00 -10.47
C GLN A 230 6.30 8.81 -10.74
N GLN A 231 6.66 8.56 -12.01
CA GLN A 231 7.58 7.48 -12.39
C GLN A 231 9.01 7.68 -11.85
N GLU A 232 9.40 8.90 -11.55
CA GLU A 232 10.72 9.19 -10.95
C GLU A 232 10.68 9.15 -9.42
N HIS A 233 9.61 9.68 -8.81
CA HIS A 233 9.56 9.96 -7.37
C HIS A 233 8.52 9.14 -6.61
N GLY A 234 7.59 8.51 -7.29
CA GLY A 234 6.48 7.78 -6.67
C GLY A 234 6.93 6.45 -6.05
N GLU A 235 6.40 6.14 -4.87
CA GLU A 235 6.58 4.87 -4.15
C GLU A 235 5.20 4.33 -3.76
N ALA A 236 4.78 3.18 -4.34
CA ALA A 236 3.40 2.73 -4.15
C ALA A 236 3.17 2.07 -2.78
N PHE A 237 4.00 1.10 -2.39
CA PHE A 237 3.89 0.37 -1.14
C PHE A 237 5.22 0.37 -0.41
N ILE A 238 5.26 0.92 0.80
CA ILE A 238 6.50 1.11 1.57
C ILE A 238 6.35 0.41 2.91
N PHE A 239 7.27 -0.50 3.24
CA PHE A 239 7.25 -1.29 4.46
C PHE A 239 8.52 -1.06 5.28
N GLY A 240 8.36 -0.40 6.43
CA GLY A 240 9.34 -0.33 7.50
C GLY A 240 9.16 -1.49 8.48
N LYS A 241 9.16 -1.23 9.80
CA LYS A 241 8.93 -2.28 10.80
C LYS A 241 7.50 -2.79 10.74
N SER A 242 7.34 -4.05 10.40
CA SER A 242 6.08 -4.76 10.54
C SER A 242 6.33 -6.23 10.86
N ASP A 243 5.74 -6.71 11.95
CA ASP A 243 5.75 -8.13 12.28
C ASP A 243 4.56 -8.82 11.63
N TRP A 244 4.86 -9.81 10.78
CA TRP A 244 3.87 -10.66 10.15
C TRP A 244 2.87 -9.90 9.28
N GLN A 245 3.38 -9.01 8.41
CA GLN A 245 2.53 -8.30 7.47
C GLN A 245 1.86 -9.27 6.49
N TYR A 246 0.57 -9.10 6.27
CA TYR A 246 -0.15 -9.76 5.17
C TYR A 246 -0.46 -8.74 4.08
N VAL A 247 -0.07 -9.05 2.84
CA VAL A 247 -0.41 -8.29 1.63
C VAL A 247 -0.97 -9.25 0.61
N PHE A 248 -2.20 -9.00 0.17
CA PHE A 248 -2.92 -9.89 -0.71
C PHE A 248 -3.59 -9.15 -1.87
N ASN A 249 -3.37 -9.64 -3.11
CA ASN A 249 -4.01 -9.13 -4.33
C ASN A 249 -3.87 -7.61 -4.45
N THR A 250 -2.63 -7.12 -4.50
CA THR A 250 -2.33 -5.70 -4.65
C THR A 250 -1.57 -5.45 -5.94
N PHE A 251 -1.80 -4.28 -6.54
CA PHE A 251 -1.17 -3.91 -7.80
C PHE A 251 -0.84 -2.43 -7.84
N CYS A 252 0.24 -2.08 -8.55
CA CYS A 252 0.55 -0.70 -8.89
C CYS A 252 1.13 -0.57 -10.29
N PHE A 253 0.88 0.59 -10.92
CA PHE A 253 1.36 0.93 -12.24
C PHE A 253 2.00 2.31 -12.28
N GLY A 254 3.17 2.44 -12.91
CA GLY A 254 3.77 3.73 -13.24
C GLY A 254 4.39 4.46 -12.05
N TYR A 255 5.04 3.74 -11.12
CA TYR A 255 5.78 4.31 -9.99
C TYR A 255 7.29 4.17 -10.18
N GLY A 256 8.06 5.04 -9.53
CA GLY A 256 9.51 4.86 -9.42
C GLY A 256 9.84 3.55 -8.72
N VAL A 257 9.17 3.25 -7.61
CA VAL A 257 9.27 1.98 -6.90
C VAL A 257 7.88 1.42 -6.60
N GLY A 258 7.62 0.17 -7.01
CA GLY A 258 6.36 -0.50 -6.72
C GLY A 258 6.25 -0.92 -5.25
N TYR A 259 7.09 -1.85 -4.83
CA TYR A 259 7.17 -2.34 -3.44
C TYR A 259 8.54 -2.04 -2.86
N LYS A 260 8.60 -1.30 -1.75
CA LYS A 260 9.83 -0.90 -1.10
C LYS A 260 9.89 -1.39 0.34
N PHE A 261 10.97 -2.11 0.67
CA PHE A 261 11.22 -2.62 2.03
C PHE A 261 12.43 -1.91 2.62
N ILE A 262 12.22 -1.17 3.69
CA ILE A 262 13.24 -0.33 4.32
C ILE A 262 13.51 -0.72 5.76
N LYS A 263 14.64 -0.31 6.29
CA LYS A 263 14.91 -0.33 7.72
C LYS A 263 14.64 1.05 8.30
N THR A 264 13.72 1.11 9.25
CA THR A 264 13.46 2.32 10.04
C THR A 264 14.16 2.24 11.40
N LYS A 265 14.02 3.28 12.21
CA LYS A 265 14.44 3.24 13.62
C LYS A 265 13.72 2.15 14.43
N SER A 266 12.54 1.75 13.99
CA SER A 266 11.70 0.74 14.63
C SER A 266 12.08 -0.69 14.25
N GLY A 267 12.80 -0.88 13.16
CA GLY A 267 13.23 -2.19 12.66
C GLY A 267 12.93 -2.40 11.18
N ASP A 268 12.71 -3.64 10.81
CA ASP A 268 12.47 -4.09 9.44
C ASP A 268 11.26 -5.02 9.34
N CYS A 269 10.82 -5.30 8.11
CA CYS A 269 9.60 -6.05 7.82
C CYS A 269 9.85 -7.55 7.67
N ASN A 270 8.87 -8.35 8.10
CA ASN A 270 8.64 -9.71 7.62
C ASN A 270 7.16 -9.90 7.26
N GLY A 271 6.85 -10.89 6.44
CA GLY A 271 5.46 -11.17 6.13
C GLY A 271 5.21 -11.99 4.89
N ASN A 272 3.93 -12.11 4.56
CA ASN A 272 3.41 -12.87 3.44
C ASN A 272 2.84 -11.90 2.39
N PHE A 273 3.35 -12.00 1.17
CA PHE A 273 2.98 -11.18 0.03
C PHE A 273 2.46 -12.09 -1.07
N LEU A 274 1.14 -12.20 -1.20
CA LEU A 274 0.48 -13.13 -2.11
C LEU A 274 -0.24 -12.40 -3.22
N GLY A 275 0.07 -12.74 -4.48
CA GLY A 275 -0.59 -12.14 -5.65
C GLY A 275 -0.32 -10.63 -5.76
N ILE A 276 0.91 -10.21 -5.45
CA ILE A 276 1.31 -8.82 -5.60
C ILE A 276 1.83 -8.55 -7.01
N GLY A 277 1.52 -7.38 -7.56
CA GLY A 277 1.92 -7.00 -8.91
C GLY A 277 2.43 -5.56 -9.01
N ALA A 278 3.44 -5.35 -9.86
CA ALA A 278 3.93 -4.03 -10.22
C ALA A 278 4.23 -3.98 -11.71
N ASP A 279 3.70 -2.96 -12.41
CA ASP A 279 3.88 -2.77 -13.84
C ASP A 279 4.34 -1.35 -14.16
N ASP A 280 5.10 -1.19 -15.23
CA ASP A 280 5.72 0.07 -15.68
C ASP A 280 6.45 0.84 -14.57
N CYS A 281 7.05 0.13 -13.62
CA CYS A 281 7.87 0.73 -12.58
C CYS A 281 9.33 0.85 -13.04
N PHE A 282 10.08 1.79 -12.47
CA PHE A 282 11.53 1.79 -12.63
C PHE A 282 12.15 0.61 -11.87
N ILE A 283 11.67 0.37 -10.64
CA ILE A 283 11.99 -0.81 -9.84
C ILE A 283 10.66 -1.40 -9.36
N ALA A 284 10.34 -2.64 -9.77
CA ALA A 284 9.10 -3.26 -9.32
C ALA A 284 9.13 -3.60 -7.82
N LEU A 285 10.28 -4.10 -7.32
CA LEU A 285 10.46 -4.45 -5.92
C LEU A 285 11.88 -4.09 -5.44
N GLU A 286 11.99 -3.25 -4.43
CA GLU A 286 13.24 -2.83 -3.81
C GLU A 286 13.32 -3.28 -2.34
N VAL A 287 14.43 -3.94 -1.97
CA VAL A 287 14.72 -4.35 -0.60
C VAL A 287 16.01 -3.70 -0.14
N GLU A 288 15.93 -2.65 0.67
CA GLU A 288 17.07 -2.09 1.37
C GLU A 288 17.47 -2.99 2.54
N GLN A 289 16.47 -3.44 3.31
CA GLN A 289 16.62 -4.39 4.41
C GLN A 289 15.27 -5.07 4.71
N CYS A 290 15.32 -6.35 5.08
CA CYS A 290 14.20 -7.09 5.65
C CYS A 290 14.67 -8.01 6.79
N SER A 291 13.71 -8.54 7.55
CA SER A 291 13.97 -9.46 8.66
C SER A 291 14.57 -10.80 8.17
N PRO A 292 15.39 -11.47 9.00
CA PRO A 292 15.84 -12.84 8.73
C PRO A 292 14.72 -13.86 8.55
N ILE A 293 13.55 -13.66 9.18
CA ILE A 293 12.36 -14.50 9.00
C ILE A 293 11.92 -14.49 7.53
N GLY A 294 11.94 -13.31 6.91
CA GLY A 294 11.86 -13.16 5.48
C GLY A 294 10.59 -12.52 4.93
N LEU A 295 10.72 -12.11 3.68
CA LEU A 295 9.63 -11.73 2.80
C LEU A 295 9.23 -12.97 1.98
N LEU A 296 8.03 -13.48 2.22
CA LEU A 296 7.48 -14.67 1.55
C LEU A 296 6.56 -14.19 0.43
N ILE A 297 7.12 -14.09 -0.79
CA ILE A 297 6.43 -13.55 -1.95
C ILE A 297 6.02 -14.71 -2.85
N SER A 298 4.72 -14.85 -3.11
CA SER A 298 4.19 -15.92 -3.94
C SER A 298 3.11 -15.44 -4.91
N ASN A 299 3.06 -16.06 -6.09
CA ASN A 299 2.12 -15.77 -7.17
C ASN A 299 2.17 -14.28 -7.58
N GLY A 300 3.36 -13.69 -7.59
CA GLY A 300 3.56 -12.29 -7.98
C GLY A 300 3.79 -12.13 -9.47
N GLU A 301 3.47 -10.94 -10.02
CA GLU A 301 3.81 -10.54 -11.38
C GLU A 301 4.55 -9.20 -11.38
N PHE A 302 5.74 -9.18 -11.99
CA PHE A 302 6.63 -8.02 -11.94
C PHE A 302 7.10 -7.61 -13.32
N VAL A 303 6.93 -6.31 -13.60
CA VAL A 303 7.31 -5.67 -14.85
C VAL A 303 8.03 -4.36 -14.56
N SER A 304 9.17 -4.14 -15.23
CA SER A 304 9.96 -2.93 -15.10
C SER A 304 10.56 -2.60 -16.46
N PHE A 305 10.06 -1.56 -17.11
CA PHE A 305 10.62 -1.11 -18.39
C PHE A 305 10.83 0.41 -18.45
N HIS A 306 10.49 1.13 -17.39
CA HIS A 306 10.65 2.57 -17.31
C HIS A 306 12.04 2.95 -16.84
N GLY A 307 12.51 4.14 -17.24
CA GLY A 307 13.80 4.69 -16.83
C GLY A 307 15.02 4.17 -17.60
N PRO A 308 16.23 4.65 -17.25
CA PRO A 308 17.45 4.35 -18.01
C PRO A 308 17.98 2.93 -17.79
N ASP A 309 17.76 2.34 -16.62
CA ASP A 309 18.23 0.99 -16.26
C ASP A 309 17.14 0.22 -15.47
N PRO A 310 16.02 -0.11 -16.12
CA PRO A 310 14.90 -0.76 -15.45
C PRO A 310 15.32 -2.14 -14.92
N THR A 311 15.06 -2.33 -13.62
CA THR A 311 15.38 -3.55 -12.87
C THR A 311 14.17 -3.98 -12.06
N MET A 312 13.67 -5.21 -12.25
CA MET A 312 12.45 -5.65 -11.57
C MET A 312 12.68 -5.82 -10.07
N VAL A 313 13.75 -6.51 -9.68
CA VAL A 313 14.08 -6.76 -8.26
C VAL A 313 15.45 -6.21 -7.93
N ARG A 314 15.50 -5.30 -6.95
CA ARG A 314 16.76 -4.78 -6.42
C ARG A 314 16.88 -5.10 -4.93
N VAL A 315 17.96 -5.81 -4.54
CA VAL A 315 18.27 -6.06 -3.14
C VAL A 315 19.59 -5.38 -2.79
N GLY A 316 19.52 -4.39 -1.91
CA GLY A 316 20.64 -3.54 -1.53
C GLY A 316 21.70 -4.24 -0.69
N THR A 317 22.90 -3.67 -0.64
CA THR A 317 24.08 -4.22 0.08
C THR A 317 23.86 -4.39 1.58
N ASN A 318 22.94 -3.62 2.17
CA ASN A 318 22.64 -3.67 3.59
C ASN A 318 21.74 -4.85 3.98
N ASN A 319 21.06 -5.46 3.01
CA ASN A 319 20.13 -6.55 3.32
C ASN A 319 20.84 -7.78 3.86
N THR A 320 20.41 -8.20 5.05
CA THR A 320 20.85 -9.44 5.71
C THR A 320 19.72 -10.46 5.87
N GLY A 321 18.50 -10.05 5.53
CA GLY A 321 17.30 -10.88 5.64
C GLY A 321 17.08 -11.83 4.48
N SER A 322 16.00 -12.58 4.54
CA SER A 322 15.60 -13.53 3.51
C SER A 322 14.53 -12.94 2.58
N VAL A 323 14.69 -13.13 1.27
CA VAL A 323 13.67 -12.80 0.25
C VAL A 323 13.38 -14.05 -0.56
N ARG A 324 12.13 -14.47 -0.61
CA ARG A 324 11.71 -15.70 -1.29
C ARG A 324 10.63 -15.38 -2.31
N PHE A 325 10.91 -15.67 -3.58
CA PHE A 325 9.94 -15.65 -4.66
C PHE A 325 9.56 -17.09 -5.02
N VAL A 326 8.25 -17.38 -5.02
CA VAL A 326 7.72 -18.69 -5.36
C VAL A 326 6.60 -18.53 -6.38
N ASN A 327 6.61 -19.30 -7.46
CA ASN A 327 5.58 -19.31 -8.50
C ASN A 327 5.23 -17.89 -8.97
N SER A 328 6.26 -17.12 -9.34
CA SER A 328 6.11 -15.71 -9.74
C SER A 328 6.63 -15.47 -11.15
N ALA A 329 6.00 -14.56 -11.87
CA ALA A 329 6.36 -14.20 -13.24
C ALA A 329 7.11 -12.86 -13.28
N PHE A 330 8.20 -12.83 -14.03
CA PHE A 330 9.02 -11.64 -14.30
C PHE A 330 9.09 -11.45 -15.80
N TRP A 331 8.44 -10.41 -16.31
CA TRP A 331 8.30 -10.20 -17.75
C TRP A 331 8.33 -8.71 -18.14
N GLY A 332 8.49 -8.42 -19.41
CA GLY A 332 8.61 -7.06 -19.90
C GLY A 332 10.06 -6.65 -20.15
N PRO A 333 10.28 -5.67 -21.02
CA PRO A 333 11.60 -5.35 -21.61
C PRO A 333 12.51 -4.60 -20.62
N CYS A 334 12.92 -5.25 -19.53
CA CYS A 334 13.88 -4.69 -18.57
C CYS A 334 15.34 -4.91 -19.00
N ASN A 335 16.26 -4.22 -18.35
CA ASN A 335 17.69 -4.52 -18.51
C ASN A 335 18.11 -5.70 -17.62
N GLN A 336 17.49 -5.82 -16.43
CA GLN A 336 17.82 -6.88 -15.50
C GLN A 336 16.59 -7.31 -14.70
N ILE A 337 16.35 -8.61 -14.58
CA ILE A 337 15.25 -9.12 -13.74
C ILE A 337 15.61 -8.93 -12.27
N ALA A 338 16.80 -9.36 -11.85
CA ALA A 338 17.20 -9.16 -10.47
C ALA A 338 18.67 -8.77 -10.33
N LYS A 339 18.93 -7.75 -9.47
CA LYS A 339 20.26 -7.34 -9.04
C LYS A 339 20.34 -7.43 -7.51
N ILE A 340 21.12 -8.40 -7.02
CA ILE A 340 21.17 -8.80 -5.63
C ILE A 340 22.59 -8.54 -5.08
N ALA A 341 22.72 -7.52 -4.23
CA ALA A 341 23.99 -7.16 -3.60
C ALA A 341 24.04 -7.47 -2.09
N GLY A 342 22.93 -7.87 -1.50
CA GLY A 342 22.79 -8.14 -0.07
C GLY A 342 23.48 -9.42 0.39
N ARG A 343 23.74 -9.50 1.70
CA ARG A 343 24.40 -10.65 2.35
C ARG A 343 23.43 -11.73 2.82
N GLY A 344 22.14 -11.45 2.78
CA GLY A 344 21.08 -12.38 3.16
C GLY A 344 20.89 -13.53 2.18
N THR A 345 19.75 -14.18 2.26
CA THR A 345 19.36 -15.25 1.33
C THR A 345 18.30 -14.74 0.36
N VAL A 346 18.55 -14.88 -0.96
CA VAL A 346 17.54 -14.60 -1.97
C VAL A 346 17.26 -15.87 -2.76
N GLY A 347 15.99 -16.20 -2.90
CA GLY A 347 15.55 -17.42 -3.60
C GLY A 347 14.46 -17.15 -4.62
N PHE A 348 14.59 -17.83 -5.75
CA PHE A 348 13.57 -17.95 -6.80
C PHE A 348 13.26 -19.44 -6.97
N SER A 349 12.00 -19.82 -6.79
CA SER A 349 11.54 -21.21 -6.96
C SER A 349 10.30 -21.22 -7.83
N ASP A 350 10.29 -22.06 -8.86
CA ASP A 350 9.15 -22.23 -9.77
C ASP A 350 8.72 -20.90 -10.44
N CYS A 351 9.71 -20.04 -10.75
CA CYS A 351 9.48 -18.72 -11.34
C CYS A 351 9.73 -18.71 -12.85
N THR A 352 9.08 -17.80 -13.56
CA THR A 352 9.25 -17.61 -15.01
C THR A 352 9.94 -16.28 -15.31
N PHE A 353 10.94 -16.30 -16.20
CA PHE A 353 11.74 -15.14 -16.58
C PHE A 353 11.68 -14.89 -18.08
N VAL A 354 11.25 -13.66 -18.46
CA VAL A 354 11.06 -13.26 -19.86
C VAL A 354 11.56 -11.82 -20.11
N GLN A 355 12.16 -11.57 -21.25
CA GLN A 355 12.48 -10.23 -21.78
C GLN A 355 13.48 -9.40 -20.95
N TRP A 356 14.57 -9.99 -20.49
CA TRP A 356 15.69 -9.24 -19.92
C TRP A 356 16.70 -8.81 -21.00
N ASP A 357 17.73 -8.05 -20.58
CA ASP A 357 18.81 -7.52 -21.45
C ASP A 357 18.28 -6.71 -22.64
N ARG A 358 17.42 -5.71 -22.33
CA ARG A 358 16.86 -4.79 -23.32
C ARG A 358 17.95 -4.02 -24.07
N SER A 359 18.99 -3.61 -23.37
CA SER A 359 20.13 -2.87 -23.93
C SER A 359 21.05 -3.73 -24.81
N LYS A 360 20.89 -5.06 -24.82
CA LYS A 360 21.72 -6.03 -25.60
C LYS A 360 23.21 -5.97 -25.24
N GLU A 361 23.50 -5.81 -23.96
CA GLU A 361 24.86 -5.75 -23.40
C GLU A 361 25.35 -7.12 -22.92
N GLY A 362 24.55 -8.17 -23.05
CA GLY A 362 24.85 -9.50 -22.56
C GLY A 362 24.63 -9.64 -21.06
N ARG A 363 23.69 -8.88 -20.49
CA ARG A 363 23.36 -8.93 -19.07
C ARG A 363 22.66 -10.22 -18.70
N HIS A 364 22.98 -10.75 -17.54
CA HIS A 364 22.29 -11.91 -16.97
C HIS A 364 20.90 -11.51 -16.44
N ALA A 365 19.93 -12.42 -16.55
CA ALA A 365 18.62 -12.22 -15.94
C ALA A 365 18.73 -11.97 -14.43
N LEU A 366 19.47 -12.84 -13.74
CA LEU A 366 19.70 -12.80 -12.31
C LEU A 366 21.17 -12.56 -12.00
N GLN A 367 21.50 -11.44 -11.39
CA GLN A 367 22.85 -11.10 -10.95
C GLN A 367 22.93 -11.11 -9.43
N PHE A 368 23.77 -12.00 -8.88
CA PHE A 368 24.05 -12.10 -7.47
C PHE A 368 25.49 -11.67 -7.18
N GLU A 369 25.66 -10.56 -6.49
CA GLU A 369 26.99 -10.05 -6.11
C GLU A 369 27.47 -10.67 -4.80
N SER A 370 26.58 -11.02 -3.88
CA SER A 370 26.91 -11.60 -2.58
C SER A 370 25.76 -12.42 -1.98
N GLY A 371 25.98 -12.98 -0.77
CA GLY A 371 24.95 -13.64 0.02
C GLY A 371 24.75 -15.12 -0.31
N ASN A 372 23.54 -15.62 -0.08
CA ASN A 372 23.17 -16.99 -0.36
C ASN A 372 22.08 -17.02 -1.44
N VAL A 373 22.17 -17.97 -2.36
CA VAL A 373 21.38 -18.02 -3.58
C VAL A 373 20.66 -19.36 -3.68
N ILE A 374 19.39 -19.31 -4.03
CA ILE A 374 18.60 -20.49 -4.41
C ILE A 374 17.87 -20.13 -5.71
N VAL A 375 18.13 -20.88 -6.81
CA VAL A 375 17.37 -20.79 -8.06
C VAL A 375 17.04 -22.19 -8.48
N ARG A 376 15.75 -22.57 -8.37
CA ARG A 376 15.34 -23.94 -8.66
C ARG A 376 13.96 -24.02 -9.30
N GLY A 377 13.78 -24.98 -10.21
CA GLY A 377 12.51 -25.23 -10.89
C GLY A 377 12.04 -24.05 -11.76
N CYS A 378 12.92 -23.14 -12.09
CA CYS A 378 12.57 -21.93 -12.82
C CYS A 378 12.67 -22.11 -14.33
N GLU A 379 11.89 -21.34 -15.08
CA GLU A 379 11.91 -21.33 -16.53
C GLU A 379 12.52 -20.02 -17.07
N PHE A 380 13.57 -20.13 -17.89
CA PHE A 380 14.19 -19.01 -18.61
C PHE A 380 13.78 -19.08 -20.08
N GLN A 381 12.88 -18.22 -20.51
CA GLN A 381 12.24 -18.32 -21.83
C GLN A 381 13.01 -17.67 -22.99
N GLU A 382 14.28 -17.27 -22.77
CA GLU A 382 15.09 -16.66 -23.82
C GLU A 382 16.53 -17.20 -23.85
N ASN A 383 17.09 -17.29 -25.06
CA ASN A 383 18.48 -17.65 -25.26
C ASN A 383 19.42 -16.46 -24.99
N LYS A 384 19.53 -16.09 -23.72
CA LYS A 384 20.38 -15.00 -23.20
C LYS A 384 21.05 -15.46 -21.91
N PRO A 385 22.10 -14.80 -21.40
CA PRO A 385 22.72 -15.16 -20.13
C PRO A 385 21.70 -15.19 -18.97
N GLN A 386 21.68 -16.29 -18.20
CA GLN A 386 20.67 -16.49 -17.16
C GLN A 386 21.13 -16.02 -15.78
N ILE A 387 22.29 -16.52 -15.30
CA ILE A 387 22.68 -16.32 -13.90
C ILE A 387 24.13 -15.91 -13.80
N SER A 388 24.42 -14.89 -12.99
CA SER A 388 25.78 -14.51 -12.60
C SER A 388 25.95 -14.61 -11.09
N LEU A 389 26.96 -15.37 -10.63
CA LEU A 389 27.37 -15.53 -9.24
C LEU A 389 28.72 -14.82 -9.03
N GLY A 390 28.72 -13.70 -8.32
CA GLY A 390 29.89 -12.91 -8.01
C GLY A 390 30.76 -13.49 -6.89
N GLU A 391 31.96 -12.96 -6.72
CA GLU A 391 32.97 -13.47 -5.78
C GLU A 391 32.55 -13.57 -4.32
N LYS A 392 31.60 -12.71 -3.89
CA LYS A 392 31.12 -12.64 -2.50
C LYS A 392 29.90 -13.53 -2.23
N VAL A 393 29.43 -14.29 -3.23
CA VAL A 393 28.40 -15.31 -3.00
C VAL A 393 29.01 -16.41 -2.13
N LYS A 394 28.33 -16.76 -1.03
CA LYS A 394 28.84 -17.72 -0.04
C LYS A 394 28.36 -19.14 -0.30
N ARG A 395 27.10 -19.26 -0.66
CA ARG A 395 26.43 -20.54 -0.91
C ARG A 395 25.44 -20.34 -2.05
N ALA A 396 25.43 -21.26 -3.00
CA ALA A 396 24.44 -21.24 -4.06
C ALA A 396 23.97 -22.65 -4.41
N VAL A 397 22.67 -22.78 -4.64
CA VAL A 397 22.06 -23.95 -5.28
C VAL A 397 21.31 -23.45 -6.50
N VAL A 398 21.68 -23.96 -7.67
CA VAL A 398 21.01 -23.70 -8.95
C VAL A 398 20.68 -25.05 -9.58
N SER A 399 19.40 -25.45 -9.52
CA SER A 399 19.01 -26.79 -9.93
C SER A 399 17.64 -26.85 -10.59
N ASP A 400 17.42 -27.89 -11.38
CA ASP A 400 16.11 -28.26 -11.93
C ASP A 400 15.48 -27.15 -12.80
N ASN A 401 16.28 -26.24 -13.36
CA ASN A 401 15.79 -25.14 -14.19
C ASN A 401 15.68 -25.57 -15.66
N VAL A 402 14.66 -25.06 -16.33
CA VAL A 402 14.42 -25.25 -17.77
C VAL A 402 14.84 -23.99 -18.51
N ILE A 403 15.76 -24.15 -19.46
CA ILE A 403 16.42 -23.02 -20.15
C ILE A 403 16.23 -23.15 -21.67
N LYS A 404 15.59 -22.15 -22.25
CA LYS A 404 15.55 -22.01 -23.70
C LYS A 404 16.92 -21.57 -24.23
N GLY A 405 17.41 -22.29 -25.23
CA GLY A 405 18.71 -22.05 -25.84
C GLY A 405 19.85 -22.67 -25.04
N ARG A 406 20.95 -21.94 -24.87
CA ARG A 406 22.16 -22.45 -24.19
C ARG A 406 22.16 -22.09 -22.71
N LEU A 407 22.52 -23.06 -21.86
CA LEU A 407 22.79 -22.80 -20.45
C LEU A 407 23.98 -21.87 -20.30
N SER A 408 23.81 -20.70 -19.66
CA SER A 408 24.84 -19.69 -19.45
C SER A 408 24.79 -19.21 -17.99
N ILE A 409 25.65 -19.79 -17.16
CA ILE A 409 25.86 -19.45 -15.76
C ILE A 409 27.29 -18.99 -15.58
N SER A 410 27.50 -17.72 -15.25
CA SER A 410 28.82 -17.20 -14.87
C SER A 410 29.04 -17.40 -13.38
N ASN A 411 30.04 -18.19 -13.01
CA ASN A 411 30.38 -18.48 -11.62
C ASN A 411 31.76 -17.96 -11.25
N GLN A 412 31.83 -16.88 -10.49
CA GLN A 412 33.05 -16.32 -9.89
C GLN A 412 33.10 -16.50 -8.38
N SER A 413 32.11 -17.21 -7.79
CA SER A 413 32.02 -17.43 -6.37
C SER A 413 33.22 -18.21 -5.83
N LYS A 414 33.72 -17.78 -4.68
CA LYS A 414 34.72 -18.51 -3.87
C LYS A 414 34.06 -19.38 -2.78
N GLY A 415 32.72 -19.39 -2.71
CA GLY A 415 31.94 -20.15 -1.75
C GLY A 415 31.51 -21.54 -2.27
N ASN A 416 30.63 -22.18 -1.54
CA ASN A 416 30.09 -23.49 -1.91
C ASN A 416 28.94 -23.29 -2.92
N VAL A 417 29.14 -23.77 -4.14
CA VAL A 417 28.17 -23.68 -5.25
C VAL A 417 27.84 -25.06 -5.77
N SER A 418 26.54 -25.37 -5.83
CA SER A 418 26.02 -26.59 -6.44
C SER A 418 25.18 -26.22 -7.67
N LEU A 419 25.62 -26.70 -8.84
CA LEU A 419 24.95 -26.53 -10.13
C LEU A 419 24.64 -27.89 -10.70
N HIS A 420 23.38 -28.29 -10.73
CA HIS A 420 23.00 -29.63 -11.19
C HIS A 420 21.57 -29.68 -11.76
N ASP A 421 21.31 -30.70 -12.57
CA ASP A 421 19.98 -31.05 -13.10
C ASP A 421 19.27 -29.90 -13.87
N ASN A 422 20.04 -28.94 -14.42
CA ASN A 422 19.49 -27.90 -15.27
C ASN A 422 19.42 -28.43 -16.72
N VAL A 423 18.26 -28.25 -17.36
CA VAL A 423 18.00 -28.73 -18.71
C VAL A 423 17.94 -27.54 -19.69
N SER A 424 18.60 -27.68 -20.84
CA SER A 424 18.62 -26.67 -21.89
C SER A 424 18.48 -27.29 -23.28
N ASP A 425 18.15 -26.48 -24.30
CA ASP A 425 17.99 -26.97 -25.69
C ASP A 425 19.28 -27.55 -26.27
N THR A 426 20.44 -27.15 -25.75
CA THR A 426 21.72 -27.69 -26.15
C THR A 426 22.26 -28.63 -25.08
N ALA A 427 22.61 -29.87 -25.46
CA ALA A 427 23.24 -30.78 -24.53
C ALA A 427 24.43 -30.12 -23.83
N PRO A 428 24.72 -30.40 -22.55
CA PRO A 428 25.94 -29.96 -21.91
C PRO A 428 27.12 -30.37 -22.78
N SER A 429 27.99 -29.44 -23.11
CA SER A 429 29.28 -29.83 -23.69
C SER A 429 29.96 -30.74 -22.68
N GLU A 430 30.18 -32.01 -23.01
CA GLU A 430 31.02 -32.91 -22.20
C GLU A 430 32.31 -32.18 -21.88
N GLU A 431 32.50 -31.73 -20.65
CA GLU A 431 33.81 -31.36 -20.17
C GLU A 431 34.66 -32.64 -20.25
N LYS A 432 35.52 -32.70 -21.24
CA LYS A 432 36.56 -33.72 -21.27
C LYS A 432 37.36 -33.59 -19.97
N LYS A 433 37.23 -34.63 -19.11
CA LYS A 433 38.02 -34.79 -17.90
C LYS A 433 39.52 -34.78 -18.21
#